data_0f22ce6ebc9d354649e0684dc6abd19d
#
_entry.id   0f22ce6ebc9d354649e0684dc6abd19d
#
_cell.length_a   1.000
_cell.length_b   1.000
_cell.length_c   1.000
_cell.angle_alpha   90.00
_cell.angle_beta   90.00
_cell.angle_gamma   90.00
#
_symmetry.space_group_name_H-M   'P 1'
#
loop_
_entity.id
_entity.type
_entity.pdbx_description
1 polymer ?
#
loop_
_entity_poly.entity_id
_entity_poly.type
_entity_poly.pdbx_seq_one_letter_code
_entity_poly.pdbx_strand_id
1 'polypeptide(L)'
;TPTSRPEPLALLWSTYPPRSSVLKDFCRFNLTLHGAPGSSFQRSPHRHRFMTEPPDTDRVEILSERELGRTLARLATQVLETVDDSRTLMLLGIPTRGVQLSKVLARELERLSGHAIAQGAIDPTFHRDDLERIGTRLPQITTLPNSVEGRQVVLVDDVIFTGRTVRAALEALQSWGRAQRVMLLAMVDRGHRELPIQPDFCGRVVPTRRSETIELRLRDVDGEEGVFLRRITRPS
;
A
#
# COMPACT_ATOMS: atom_id res chain seq x y z
N THR A 1 -1.61 61.07 -19.61
CA THR A 1 -0.49 60.13 -19.41
C THR A 1 -1.05 58.74 -19.19
N PRO A 2 -0.84 57.79 -20.12
CA PRO A 2 -1.37 56.43 -20.00
C PRO A 2 -0.39 55.53 -19.23
N THR A 3 -0.90 54.85 -18.27
CA THR A 3 -0.21 53.80 -17.47
C THR A 3 -0.18 52.51 -18.28
N SER A 4 1.01 52.07 -18.64
CA SER A 4 1.30 50.79 -19.28
C SER A 4 1.17 49.63 -18.29
N ARG A 5 0.36 48.65 -18.63
CA ARG A 5 0.33 47.33 -17.95
C ARG A 5 1.49 46.50 -18.47
N PRO A 6 2.15 45.68 -17.63
CA PRO A 6 3.10 44.67 -18.10
C PRO A 6 2.33 43.44 -18.64
N GLU A 7 2.74 42.97 -19.80
CA GLU A 7 2.27 41.71 -20.40
C GLU A 7 2.76 40.47 -19.60
N PRO A 8 2.00 39.37 -19.63
CA PRO A 8 2.42 38.13 -18.99
C PRO A 8 3.45 37.37 -19.87
N LEU A 9 4.57 36.98 -19.28
CA LEU A 9 5.55 36.07 -19.85
C LEU A 9 4.94 34.65 -19.98
N ALA A 10 4.23 34.44 -21.10
CA ALA A 10 3.92 33.11 -21.61
C ALA A 10 4.82 32.90 -22.83
N LEU A 11 5.75 31.92 -22.73
CA LEU A 11 6.41 31.25 -23.87
C LEU A 11 7.85 30.88 -23.44
N LEU A 12 8.00 29.64 -22.93
CA LEU A 12 9.26 28.86 -23.06
C LEU A 12 9.12 27.48 -22.39
N TRP A 13 8.08 26.69 -22.77
CA TRP A 13 8.05 25.24 -22.48
C TRP A 13 7.45 24.51 -23.69
N SER A 14 8.20 24.53 -24.77
CA SER A 14 7.87 23.70 -25.94
C SER A 14 9.18 23.26 -26.57
N THR A 15 9.70 22.14 -26.07
CA THR A 15 10.58 21.25 -26.84
C THR A 15 11.00 20.07 -25.95
N TYR A 16 10.11 19.06 -25.81
CA TYR A 16 10.52 17.71 -25.50
C TYR A 16 9.65 16.75 -26.33
N PRO A 17 10.23 16.02 -27.30
CA PRO A 17 9.46 15.05 -28.07
C PRO A 17 9.16 13.80 -27.25
N PRO A 18 8.02 13.14 -27.44
CA PRO A 18 7.70 11.88 -26.78
C PRO A 18 8.61 10.76 -27.30
N ARG A 19 9.37 10.14 -26.45
CA ARG A 19 10.10 8.90 -26.76
C ARG A 19 9.15 7.70 -26.73
N SER A 20 8.50 7.46 -27.87
CA SER A 20 7.87 6.19 -28.17
C SER A 20 8.75 5.49 -29.20
N SER A 21 9.61 4.57 -28.78
CA SER A 21 10.14 3.48 -29.61
C SER A 21 11.22 2.68 -28.87
N VAL A 22 10.89 1.96 -27.82
CA VAL A 22 11.70 0.81 -27.32
C VAL A 22 10.76 -0.21 -26.68
N LEU A 23 9.88 -0.82 -27.43
CA LEU A 23 9.08 -1.97 -26.98
C LEU A 23 8.53 -2.75 -28.19
N LYS A 24 9.44 -3.21 -29.09
CA LYS A 24 9.03 -4.07 -30.22
C LYS A 24 9.97 -5.22 -30.58
N ASP A 25 10.93 -5.59 -29.74
CA ASP A 25 11.85 -6.71 -30.08
C ASP A 25 12.04 -7.70 -28.94
N PHE A 26 10.95 -8.24 -28.39
CA PHE A 26 11.07 -9.38 -27.46
C PHE A 26 9.95 -10.42 -27.63
N CYS A 27 9.66 -10.79 -28.88
CA CYS A 27 8.81 -11.93 -29.16
C CYS A 27 9.17 -12.58 -30.49
N ARG A 28 10.28 -13.30 -30.53
CA ARG A 28 10.55 -14.35 -31.53
C ARG A 28 11.71 -15.22 -31.05
N PHE A 29 11.41 -16.22 -30.23
CA PHE A 29 12.23 -17.43 -30.21
C PHE A 29 11.30 -18.62 -30.46
N ASN A 30 11.45 -19.12 -31.67
CA ASN A 30 10.67 -20.23 -32.20
C ASN A 30 11.30 -21.54 -31.69
N LEU A 31 10.53 -22.36 -31.01
CA LEU A 31 10.93 -23.69 -30.58
C LEU A 31 10.53 -24.69 -31.66
N THR A 32 11.54 -25.17 -32.40
CA THR A 32 11.41 -26.38 -33.23
C THR A 32 12.00 -27.53 -32.43
N LEU A 33 11.19 -28.44 -31.90
CA LEU A 33 11.66 -29.69 -31.34
C LEU A 33 11.09 -30.86 -32.15
N HIS A 34 12.01 -31.60 -32.76
CA HIS A 34 11.81 -32.89 -33.44
C HIS A 34 11.46 -33.96 -32.40
N GLY A 35 10.52 -34.81 -32.75
CA GLY A 35 10.10 -35.91 -31.93
C GLY A 35 11.04 -37.11 -31.92
N ALA A 36 10.97 -37.86 -30.84
CA ALA A 36 11.35 -39.27 -30.74
C ALA A 36 10.36 -40.01 -29.80
N PRO A 37 9.99 -41.24 -30.12
CA PRO A 37 8.89 -41.95 -29.42
C PRO A 37 9.40 -42.87 -28.31
N GLY A 38 8.60 -43.00 -27.26
CA GLY A 38 8.50 -44.22 -26.49
C GLY A 38 9.30 -44.33 -25.21
N SER A 39 8.68 -44.01 -24.08
CA SER A 39 8.83 -44.79 -22.85
C SER A 39 7.62 -44.53 -21.94
N SER A 40 6.94 -45.61 -21.62
CA SER A 40 5.78 -45.68 -20.70
C SER A 40 6.26 -45.37 -19.28
N PHE A 41 6.03 -44.13 -18.82
CA PHE A 41 6.22 -43.77 -17.42
C PHE A 41 4.91 -43.98 -16.66
N GLN A 42 4.85 -45.03 -15.87
CA GLN A 42 3.80 -45.25 -14.88
C GLN A 42 3.80 -44.12 -13.88
N ARG A 43 2.74 -43.31 -13.88
CA ARG A 43 2.52 -42.27 -12.87
C ARG A 43 2.07 -42.94 -11.56
N SER A 44 2.97 -43.00 -10.62
CA SER A 44 2.59 -43.24 -9.21
C SER A 44 1.77 -42.07 -8.71
N PRO A 45 0.66 -42.27 -8.00
CA PRO A 45 -0.08 -41.20 -7.37
C PRO A 45 0.72 -40.66 -6.17
N HIS A 46 1.55 -39.62 -6.39
CA HIS A 46 2.07 -38.87 -5.26
C HIS A 46 0.90 -38.22 -4.54
N ARG A 47 0.52 -38.79 -3.40
CA ARG A 47 -0.27 -38.13 -2.38
C ARG A 47 0.47 -36.85 -2.00
N HIS A 48 0.00 -35.71 -2.45
CA HIS A 48 0.34 -34.42 -1.86
C HIS A 48 -0.10 -34.46 -0.39
N ARG A 49 0.82 -34.86 0.46
CA ARG A 49 0.72 -34.66 1.91
C ARG A 49 0.76 -33.15 2.09
N PHE A 50 -0.38 -32.54 2.36
CA PHE A 50 -0.43 -31.19 2.89
C PHE A 50 0.45 -31.20 4.15
N MET A 51 1.70 -30.75 4.02
CA MET A 51 2.52 -30.42 5.16
C MET A 51 1.88 -29.18 5.76
N THR A 52 1.08 -29.39 6.80
CA THR A 52 0.72 -28.31 7.72
C THR A 52 2.04 -27.83 8.28
N GLU A 53 2.42 -26.58 7.98
CA GLU A 53 3.57 -25.97 8.64
C GLU A 53 3.39 -26.13 10.16
N PRO A 54 4.46 -26.44 10.89
CA PRO A 54 4.37 -26.54 12.36
C PRO A 54 3.85 -25.20 12.89
N PRO A 55 3.04 -25.20 13.97
CA PRO A 55 2.54 -23.96 14.54
C PRO A 55 3.71 -23.05 14.84
N ASP A 56 3.68 -21.83 14.28
CA ASP A 56 4.71 -20.80 14.43
C ASP A 56 4.71 -20.35 15.91
N THR A 57 5.54 -21.00 16.73
CA THR A 57 5.59 -20.83 18.19
C THR A 57 6.04 -19.44 18.64
N ASP A 58 6.50 -18.59 17.70
CA ASP A 58 6.97 -17.21 17.96
C ASP A 58 5.93 -16.14 17.60
N ARG A 59 4.68 -16.54 17.35
CA ARG A 59 3.60 -15.64 16.94
C ARG A 59 2.58 -15.43 18.06
N VAL A 60 2.31 -14.17 18.39
CA VAL A 60 1.31 -13.78 19.38
C VAL A 60 0.20 -12.99 18.72
N GLU A 61 -1.05 -13.40 18.88
CA GLU A 61 -2.21 -12.65 18.38
C GLU A 61 -2.39 -11.37 19.20
N ILE A 62 -2.46 -10.23 18.51
CA ILE A 62 -2.68 -8.87 19.07
C ILE A 62 -4.11 -8.42 18.87
N LEU A 63 -4.68 -8.71 17.70
CA LEU A 63 -6.08 -8.51 17.37
C LEU A 63 -6.60 -9.76 16.68
N SER A 64 -7.64 -10.34 17.24
CA SER A 64 -8.43 -11.39 16.57
C SER A 64 -9.21 -10.82 15.38
N GLU A 65 -9.69 -11.68 14.50
CA GLU A 65 -10.58 -11.30 13.37
C GLU A 65 -11.71 -10.37 13.82
N ARG A 66 -12.41 -10.75 14.89
CA ARG A 66 -13.54 -9.97 15.42
C ARG A 66 -13.12 -8.59 15.93
N GLU A 67 -11.96 -8.48 16.58
CA GLU A 67 -11.42 -7.21 17.07
C GLU A 67 -10.92 -6.34 15.92
N LEU A 68 -10.32 -6.94 14.89
CA LEU A 68 -9.92 -6.25 13.67
C LEU A 68 -11.13 -5.65 12.95
N GLY A 69 -12.21 -6.42 12.77
CA GLY A 69 -13.45 -5.91 12.18
C GLY A 69 -14.05 -4.73 12.95
N ARG A 70 -14.10 -4.82 14.30
CA ARG A 70 -14.56 -3.71 15.13
C ARG A 70 -13.67 -2.47 15.02
N THR A 71 -12.35 -2.68 14.93
CA THR A 71 -11.37 -1.60 14.77
C THR A 71 -11.55 -0.90 13.43
N LEU A 72 -11.77 -1.66 12.35
CA LEU A 72 -12.06 -1.12 11.02
C LEU A 72 -13.34 -0.29 10.99
N ALA A 73 -14.43 -0.79 11.58
CA ALA A 73 -15.68 -0.06 11.68
C ALA A 73 -15.51 1.27 12.44
N ARG A 74 -14.79 1.25 13.58
CA ARG A 74 -14.48 2.46 14.35
C ARG A 74 -13.64 3.45 13.54
N LEU A 75 -12.61 2.99 12.83
CA LEU A 75 -11.75 3.82 11.99
C LEU A 75 -12.55 4.46 10.84
N ALA A 76 -13.43 3.71 10.19
CA ALA A 76 -14.30 4.22 9.14
C ALA A 76 -15.21 5.33 9.66
N THR A 77 -15.81 5.15 10.85
CA THR A 77 -16.63 6.18 11.50
C THR A 77 -15.81 7.45 11.79
N GLN A 78 -14.61 7.31 12.37
CA GLN A 78 -13.72 8.44 12.67
C GLN A 78 -13.30 9.21 11.39
N VAL A 79 -13.04 8.50 10.29
CA VAL A 79 -12.74 9.14 9.00
C VAL A 79 -13.94 9.97 8.54
N LEU A 80 -15.17 9.41 8.55
CA LEU A 80 -16.36 10.12 8.12
C LEU A 80 -16.70 11.33 9.02
N GLU A 81 -16.42 11.25 10.30
CA GLU A 81 -16.60 12.37 11.24
C GLU A 81 -15.59 13.50 11.03
N THR A 82 -14.42 13.18 10.43
CA THR A 82 -13.30 14.13 10.25
C THR A 82 -13.34 14.84 8.91
N VAL A 83 -13.93 14.21 7.86
CA VAL A 83 -14.01 14.78 6.52
C VAL A 83 -15.27 15.62 6.36
N ASP A 84 -15.13 16.80 5.72
CA ASP A 84 -16.26 17.72 5.52
C ASP A 84 -17.28 17.18 4.51
N ASP A 85 -16.79 16.56 3.41
CA ASP A 85 -17.61 15.92 2.39
C ASP A 85 -16.95 14.60 1.96
N SER A 86 -17.59 13.50 2.29
CA SER A 86 -17.11 12.16 1.95
C SER A 86 -17.05 11.87 0.45
N ARG A 87 -17.69 12.66 -0.41
CA ARG A 87 -17.56 12.58 -1.88
C ARG A 87 -16.21 13.08 -2.38
N THR A 88 -15.53 13.93 -1.60
CA THR A 88 -14.17 14.39 -1.91
C THR A 88 -13.09 13.47 -1.35
N LEU A 89 -13.48 12.50 -0.52
CA LEU A 89 -12.57 11.55 0.09
C LEU A 89 -11.92 10.62 -0.95
N MET A 90 -10.64 10.39 -0.79
CA MET A 90 -9.86 9.41 -1.55
C MET A 90 -8.97 8.61 -0.62
N LEU A 91 -9.04 7.30 -0.68
CA LEU A 91 -8.13 6.40 0.03
C LEU A 91 -6.96 6.02 -0.87
N LEU A 92 -5.74 6.20 -0.39
CA LEU A 92 -4.53 5.76 -1.07
C LEU A 92 -3.77 4.76 -0.19
N GLY A 93 -3.83 3.49 -0.58
CA GLY A 93 -3.11 2.44 0.12
C GLY A 93 -1.61 2.47 -0.19
N ILE A 94 -0.78 2.37 0.85
CA ILE A 94 0.67 2.21 0.69
C ILE A 94 0.97 0.71 0.53
N PRO A 95 1.62 0.27 -0.55
CA PRO A 95 1.98 -1.12 -0.74
C PRO A 95 2.85 -1.67 0.41
N THR A 96 2.66 -2.95 0.80
CA THR A 96 1.83 -3.98 0.17
C THR A 96 0.49 -4.09 0.87
N ARG A 97 0.45 -4.13 2.18
CA ARG A 97 -0.75 -4.42 2.99
C ARG A 97 -1.68 -3.22 3.10
N GLY A 98 -1.15 -1.98 3.08
CA GLY A 98 -1.97 -0.78 3.09
C GLY A 98 -2.94 -0.71 1.92
N VAL A 99 -2.58 -1.26 0.72
CA VAL A 99 -3.49 -1.34 -0.42
C VAL A 99 -4.66 -2.29 -0.15
N GLN A 100 -4.40 -3.44 0.46
CA GLN A 100 -5.46 -4.38 0.79
C GLN A 100 -6.35 -3.85 1.92
N LEU A 101 -5.73 -3.25 2.93
CA LEU A 101 -6.43 -2.61 4.03
C LEU A 101 -7.34 -1.47 3.54
N SER A 102 -6.86 -0.63 2.60
CA SER A 102 -7.66 0.45 2.04
C SER A 102 -8.92 -0.06 1.33
N LYS A 103 -8.86 -1.22 0.65
CA LYS A 103 -10.03 -1.83 0.02
C LYS A 103 -11.07 -2.29 1.03
N VAL A 104 -10.63 -2.87 2.15
CA VAL A 104 -11.54 -3.29 3.23
C VAL A 104 -12.17 -2.07 3.89
N LEU A 105 -11.36 -1.05 4.18
CA LEU A 105 -11.81 0.21 4.75
C LEU A 105 -12.81 0.94 3.84
N ALA A 106 -12.56 0.95 2.52
CA ALA A 106 -13.46 1.57 1.56
C ALA A 106 -14.85 0.92 1.57
N ARG A 107 -14.93 -0.42 1.57
CA ARG A 107 -16.20 -1.14 1.67
C ARG A 107 -17.00 -0.72 2.92
N GLU A 108 -16.32 -0.52 4.04
CA GLU A 108 -16.97 -0.08 5.27
C GLU A 108 -17.42 1.39 5.20
N LEU A 109 -16.59 2.27 4.62
CA LEU A 109 -16.94 3.67 4.36
C LEU A 109 -18.12 3.79 3.39
N GLU A 110 -18.14 3.01 2.32
CA GLU A 110 -19.25 2.95 1.35
C GLU A 110 -20.56 2.50 2.01
N ARG A 111 -20.47 1.48 2.86
CA ARG A 111 -21.63 1.00 3.64
C ARG A 111 -22.22 2.09 4.56
N LEU A 112 -21.34 2.91 5.18
CA LEU A 112 -21.75 3.97 6.11
C LEU A 112 -22.21 5.24 5.39
N SER A 113 -21.53 5.64 4.31
CA SER A 113 -21.82 6.88 3.58
C SER A 113 -22.88 6.75 2.50
N GLY A 114 -23.16 5.53 2.05
CA GLY A 114 -24.15 5.24 1.00
C GLY A 114 -23.67 5.56 -0.43
N HIS A 115 -22.40 5.83 -0.64
CA HIS A 115 -21.82 6.08 -1.98
C HIS A 115 -20.40 5.53 -2.11
N ALA A 116 -19.95 5.34 -3.36
CA ALA A 116 -18.61 4.83 -3.65
C ALA A 116 -17.50 5.80 -3.20
N ILE A 117 -16.44 5.25 -2.61
CA ILE A 117 -15.25 5.98 -2.16
C ILE A 117 -14.12 5.79 -3.19
N ALA A 118 -13.52 6.89 -3.63
CA ALA A 118 -12.38 6.83 -4.54
C ALA A 118 -11.18 6.13 -3.89
N GLN A 119 -10.58 5.18 -4.60
CA GLN A 119 -9.48 4.36 -4.09
C GLN A 119 -8.32 4.33 -5.07
N GLY A 120 -7.10 4.24 -4.54
CA GLY A 120 -5.89 4.07 -5.31
C GLY A 120 -4.77 3.45 -4.49
N ALA A 121 -3.61 3.34 -5.13
CA ALA A 121 -2.37 2.91 -4.49
C ALA A 121 -1.27 3.92 -4.79
N ILE A 122 -0.43 4.22 -3.80
CA ILE A 122 0.72 5.08 -3.97
C ILE A 122 1.98 4.34 -3.53
N ASP A 123 2.88 4.05 -4.47
CA ASP A 123 4.13 3.36 -4.17
C ASP A 123 5.23 4.36 -3.82
N PRO A 124 5.74 4.33 -2.58
CA PRO A 124 6.80 5.21 -2.14
C PRO A 124 8.20 4.74 -2.54
N THR A 125 8.38 3.61 -3.20
CA THR A 125 9.67 2.92 -3.36
C THR A 125 10.75 3.84 -3.89
N PHE A 126 10.50 4.60 -4.95
CA PHE A 126 11.49 5.51 -5.54
C PHE A 126 11.81 6.77 -4.73
N HIS A 127 11.01 7.05 -3.68
CA HIS A 127 11.19 8.21 -2.79
C HIS A 127 11.77 7.81 -1.43
N ARG A 128 12.12 6.54 -1.23
CA ARG A 128 12.69 6.04 0.02
C ARG A 128 14.20 6.27 0.08
N ASP A 129 14.66 6.71 1.24
CA ASP A 129 16.07 6.97 1.57
C ASP A 129 16.78 5.77 2.24
N ASP A 130 16.04 4.66 2.44
CA ASP A 130 16.51 3.46 3.14
C ASP A 130 16.43 2.18 2.28
N LEU A 131 16.38 2.30 0.95
CA LEU A 131 16.26 1.19 0.01
C LEU A 131 17.36 0.12 0.20
N GLU A 132 18.59 0.54 0.47
CA GLU A 132 19.72 -0.38 0.69
C GLU A 132 19.54 -1.27 1.94
N ARG A 133 18.73 -0.84 2.91
CA ARG A 133 18.51 -1.55 4.18
C ARG A 133 17.31 -2.49 4.15
N ILE A 134 16.37 -2.28 3.24
CA ILE A 134 15.08 -3.01 3.20
C ILE A 134 15.15 -4.21 2.25
N GLY A 135 16.22 -4.31 1.44
CA GLY A 135 16.34 -5.31 0.38
C GLY A 135 15.53 -4.92 -0.86
N THR A 136 15.71 -5.70 -1.94
CA THR A 136 15.08 -5.44 -3.25
C THR A 136 13.57 -5.69 -3.18
N ARG A 137 12.80 -4.67 -2.84
CA ARG A 137 11.35 -4.69 -3.05
C ARG A 137 11.08 -4.26 -4.48
N LEU A 138 10.39 -5.09 -5.24
CA LEU A 138 9.95 -4.69 -6.58
C LEU A 138 8.96 -3.53 -6.47
N PRO A 139 9.19 -2.41 -7.17
CA PRO A 139 8.25 -1.30 -7.20
C PRO A 139 6.89 -1.78 -7.71
N GLN A 140 5.84 -1.29 -7.10
CA GLN A 140 4.47 -1.50 -7.57
C GLN A 140 4.00 -0.28 -8.36
N ILE A 141 3.01 -0.49 -9.21
CA ILE A 141 2.48 0.62 -10.02
C ILE A 141 1.62 1.52 -9.12
N THR A 142 1.97 2.81 -9.03
CA THR A 142 1.08 3.82 -8.49
C THR A 142 -0.16 3.90 -9.37
N THR A 143 -1.33 3.68 -8.80
CA THR A 143 -2.61 3.69 -9.51
C THR A 143 -3.54 4.66 -8.80
N LEU A 144 -3.80 5.80 -9.42
CA LEU A 144 -4.79 6.74 -8.97
C LEU A 144 -5.93 6.82 -9.98
N PRO A 145 -7.21 6.77 -9.53
CA PRO A 145 -8.35 6.84 -10.44
C PRO A 145 -8.49 8.21 -11.09
N ASN A 146 -8.02 9.27 -10.42
CA ASN A 146 -8.08 10.67 -10.84
C ASN A 146 -6.97 11.48 -10.17
N SER A 147 -6.88 12.79 -10.52
CA SER A 147 -6.04 13.75 -9.80
C SER A 147 -6.44 13.82 -8.32
N VAL A 148 -5.47 14.09 -7.46
CA VAL A 148 -5.69 14.37 -6.03
C VAL A 148 -6.06 15.85 -5.77
N GLU A 149 -6.10 16.66 -6.83
CA GLU A 149 -6.39 18.10 -6.71
C GLU A 149 -7.71 18.36 -5.99
N GLY A 150 -7.66 19.15 -4.92
CA GLY A 150 -8.83 19.49 -4.10
C GLY A 150 -9.45 18.33 -3.31
N ARG A 151 -8.85 17.13 -3.30
CA ARG A 151 -9.35 15.96 -2.58
C ARG A 151 -8.91 15.95 -1.13
N GLN A 152 -9.70 15.36 -0.27
CA GLN A 152 -9.31 14.95 1.07
C GLN A 152 -8.75 13.52 0.97
N VAL A 153 -7.43 13.40 1.09
CA VAL A 153 -6.72 12.12 0.92
C VAL A 153 -6.44 11.48 2.27
N VAL A 154 -6.74 10.19 2.41
CA VAL A 154 -6.28 9.37 3.53
C VAL A 154 -5.26 8.37 2.99
N LEU A 155 -3.99 8.54 3.40
CA LEU A 155 -2.96 7.53 3.21
C LEU A 155 -3.22 6.38 4.18
N VAL A 156 -3.28 5.15 3.67
CA VAL A 156 -3.59 3.96 4.46
C VAL A 156 -2.37 3.05 4.50
N ASP A 157 -1.86 2.81 5.70
CA ASP A 157 -0.77 1.88 5.97
C ASP A 157 -1.20 0.83 7.00
N ASP A 158 -0.62 -0.35 6.95
CA ASP A 158 -0.90 -1.39 7.93
C ASP A 158 -0.16 -1.12 9.25
N VAL A 159 1.13 -0.82 9.20
CA VAL A 159 1.96 -0.63 10.40
C VAL A 159 2.87 0.59 10.25
N ILE A 160 2.64 1.61 11.08
CA ILE A 160 3.57 2.72 11.16
C ILE A 160 4.71 2.41 12.16
N PHE A 161 5.94 2.64 11.71
CA PHE A 161 7.17 2.42 12.46
C PHE A 161 8.00 3.71 12.55
N THR A 162 9.04 3.85 11.74
CA THR A 162 9.93 5.02 11.76
C THR A 162 9.31 6.29 11.15
N GLY A 163 8.29 6.14 10.31
CA GLY A 163 7.67 7.21 9.52
C GLY A 163 8.29 7.40 8.13
N ARG A 164 9.39 6.70 7.78
CA ARG A 164 10.08 6.87 6.48
C ARG A 164 9.22 6.49 5.29
N THR A 165 8.43 5.42 5.40
CA THR A 165 7.48 5.01 4.35
C THR A 165 6.45 6.10 4.08
N VAL A 166 5.88 6.66 5.13
CA VAL A 166 4.88 7.75 5.02
C VAL A 166 5.49 9.03 4.44
N ARG A 167 6.71 9.42 4.86
CA ARG A 167 7.44 10.54 4.25
C ARG A 167 7.59 10.37 2.75
N ALA A 168 8.05 9.19 2.32
CA ALA A 168 8.23 8.88 0.92
C ALA A 168 6.88 8.85 0.14
N ALA A 169 5.80 8.38 0.76
CA ALA A 169 4.46 8.43 0.17
C ALA A 169 3.94 9.87 0.01
N LEU A 170 4.19 10.75 0.98
CA LEU A 170 3.87 12.18 0.88
C LEU A 170 4.64 12.86 -0.26
N GLU A 171 5.91 12.51 -0.44
CA GLU A 171 6.73 13.02 -1.55
C GLU A 171 6.21 12.51 -2.91
N ALA A 172 5.91 11.21 -3.01
CA ALA A 172 5.32 10.64 -4.22
C ALA A 172 3.97 11.28 -4.58
N LEU A 173 3.16 11.64 -3.58
CA LEU A 173 1.84 12.24 -3.77
C LEU A 173 1.91 13.62 -4.45
N GLN A 174 2.97 14.40 -4.21
CA GLN A 174 3.12 15.76 -4.75
C GLN A 174 3.09 15.81 -6.28
N SER A 175 3.54 14.74 -6.95
CA SER A 175 3.53 14.65 -8.42
C SER A 175 2.13 14.48 -9.03
N TRP A 176 1.10 14.21 -8.20
CA TRP A 176 -0.28 13.93 -8.65
C TRP A 176 -1.26 15.08 -8.44
N GLY A 177 -0.79 16.21 -7.94
CA GLY A 177 -1.57 17.40 -7.69
C GLY A 177 -1.58 17.84 -6.24
N ARG A 178 -2.31 18.92 -5.93
CA ARG A 178 -2.42 19.46 -4.59
C ARG A 178 -3.69 19.00 -3.91
N ALA A 179 -3.56 18.02 -3.01
CA ALA A 179 -4.66 17.62 -2.14
C ALA A 179 -5.09 18.79 -1.23
N GLN A 180 -6.37 18.92 -0.95
CA GLN A 180 -6.90 19.89 0.02
C GLN A 180 -6.37 19.57 1.42
N ARG A 181 -6.38 18.29 1.77
CA ARG A 181 -5.88 17.77 3.05
C ARG A 181 -5.31 16.37 2.85
N VAL A 182 -4.24 16.04 3.56
CA VAL A 182 -3.69 14.68 3.62
C VAL A 182 -3.73 14.23 5.06
N MET A 183 -4.30 13.07 5.31
CA MET A 183 -4.41 12.41 6.60
C MET A 183 -3.76 11.03 6.52
N LEU A 184 -3.33 10.51 7.65
CA LEU A 184 -2.71 9.19 7.75
C LEU A 184 -3.56 8.26 8.61
N LEU A 185 -3.88 7.09 8.08
CA LEU A 185 -4.48 6.00 8.82
C LEU A 185 -3.48 4.84 8.90
N ALA A 186 -3.21 4.38 10.13
CA ALA A 186 -2.43 3.18 10.38
C ALA A 186 -3.25 2.19 11.20
N MET A 187 -3.27 0.90 10.79
CA MET A 187 -3.92 -0.13 11.60
C MET A 187 -3.19 -0.32 12.92
N VAL A 188 -1.86 -0.33 12.89
CA VAL A 188 -1.04 -0.45 14.10
C VAL A 188 0.05 0.61 14.13
N ASP A 189 0.16 1.27 15.27
CA ASP A 189 1.31 2.10 15.63
C ASP A 189 2.21 1.31 16.58
N ARG A 190 3.42 0.95 16.09
CA ARG A 190 4.38 0.18 16.90
C ARG A 190 5.45 1.02 17.60
N GLY A 191 5.37 2.35 17.47
CA GLY A 191 6.35 3.29 18.02
C GLY A 191 7.63 3.38 17.17
N HIS A 192 8.74 3.77 17.82
CA HIS A 192 10.09 3.91 17.24
C HIS A 192 10.22 4.94 16.12
N ARG A 193 9.48 6.05 16.20
CA ARG A 193 9.58 7.15 15.24
C ARG A 193 11.00 7.70 15.11
N GLU A 194 11.40 7.93 13.87
CA GLU A 194 12.61 8.65 13.50
C GLU A 194 12.27 9.99 12.83
N LEU A 195 11.02 10.17 12.42
CA LEU A 195 10.48 11.38 11.84
C LEU A 195 9.25 11.84 12.64
N PRO A 196 8.95 13.15 12.68
CA PRO A 196 7.81 13.70 13.43
C PRO A 196 6.49 13.47 12.70
N ILE A 197 6.18 12.21 12.38
CA ILE A 197 4.97 11.79 11.67
C ILE A 197 4.13 10.94 12.60
N GLN A 198 2.87 11.34 12.79
CA GLN A 198 1.89 10.62 13.59
C GLN A 198 0.65 10.32 12.75
N PRO A 199 -0.02 9.18 12.94
CA PRO A 199 -1.28 8.90 12.28
C PRO A 199 -2.41 9.76 12.88
N ASP A 200 -3.28 10.30 12.00
CA ASP A 200 -4.54 10.94 12.40
C ASP A 200 -5.54 9.91 12.91
N PHE A 201 -5.51 8.72 12.31
CA PHE A 201 -6.35 7.58 12.69
C PHE A 201 -5.47 6.37 13.00
N CYS A 202 -5.57 5.86 14.22
CA CYS A 202 -4.82 4.70 14.66
C CYS A 202 -5.75 3.58 15.14
N GLY A 203 -5.59 2.39 14.58
CA GLY A 203 -6.33 1.21 15.00
C GLY A 203 -5.94 0.78 16.42
N ARG A 204 -4.67 0.51 16.64
CA ARG A 204 -4.11 0.13 17.94
C ARG A 204 -2.66 0.60 18.09
N VAL A 205 -2.33 1.07 19.27
CA VAL A 205 -0.92 1.33 19.65
C VAL A 205 -0.37 0.08 20.32
N VAL A 206 0.73 -0.45 19.79
CA VAL A 206 1.38 -1.68 20.26
C VAL A 206 2.87 -1.42 20.39
N PRO A 207 3.37 -0.94 21.55
CA PRO A 207 4.80 -0.77 21.74
C PRO A 207 5.54 -2.11 21.56
N THR A 208 6.54 -2.15 20.71
CA THR A 208 7.29 -3.35 20.37
C THR A 208 8.79 -3.14 20.64
N ARG A 209 9.56 -4.23 20.62
CA ARG A 209 11.01 -4.16 20.51
C ARG A 209 11.41 -3.98 19.03
N ARG A 210 12.61 -3.47 18.76
CA ARG A 210 13.13 -3.35 17.38
C ARG A 210 13.32 -4.72 16.70
N SER A 211 13.51 -5.78 17.48
CA SER A 211 13.62 -7.17 17.03
C SER A 211 12.27 -7.86 16.83
N GLU A 212 11.17 -7.19 17.04
CA GLU A 212 9.82 -7.69 16.81
C GLU A 212 9.23 -7.03 15.58
N THR A 213 8.31 -7.72 14.93
CA THR A 213 7.52 -7.17 13.80
C THR A 213 6.05 -7.39 14.02
N ILE A 214 5.24 -6.52 13.45
CA ILE A 214 3.78 -6.66 13.41
C ILE A 214 3.39 -7.11 12.01
N GLU A 215 2.50 -8.09 11.91
CA GLU A 215 1.91 -8.56 10.65
C GLU A 215 0.40 -8.40 10.70
N LEU A 216 -0.14 -7.64 9.75
CA LEU A 216 -1.56 -7.64 9.45
C LEU A 216 -1.85 -8.77 8.46
N ARG A 217 -2.77 -9.65 8.80
CA ARG A 217 -3.31 -10.69 7.93
C ARG A 217 -4.74 -10.34 7.54
N LEU A 218 -5.06 -10.50 6.26
CA LEU A 218 -6.38 -10.24 5.70
C LEU A 218 -6.87 -11.49 4.96
N ARG A 219 -8.08 -11.94 5.24
CA ARG A 219 -8.64 -13.22 4.76
C ARG A 219 -8.51 -13.40 3.25
N ASP A 220 -8.82 -12.36 2.48
CA ASP A 220 -8.79 -12.40 1.00
C ASP A 220 -7.39 -12.67 0.42
N VAL A 221 -6.32 -12.47 1.21
CA VAL A 221 -4.92 -12.58 0.77
C VAL A 221 -4.17 -13.70 1.50
N ASP A 222 -4.44 -13.86 2.80
CA ASP A 222 -3.63 -14.71 3.68
C ASP A 222 -4.39 -15.97 4.13
N GLY A 223 -5.69 -16.07 3.84
CA GLY A 223 -6.55 -17.17 4.31
C GLY A 223 -6.91 -17.09 5.80
N GLU A 224 -6.33 -16.16 6.53
CA GLU A 224 -6.62 -15.84 7.93
C GLU A 224 -6.76 -14.33 8.11
N GLU A 225 -7.34 -13.90 9.22
CA GLU A 225 -7.56 -12.49 9.51
C GLU A 225 -7.19 -12.17 10.95
N GLY A 226 -6.39 -11.09 11.14
CA GLY A 226 -5.94 -10.66 12.45
C GLY A 226 -4.67 -9.83 12.41
N VAL A 227 -4.21 -9.42 13.57
CA VAL A 227 -2.92 -8.74 13.75
C VAL A 227 -2.06 -9.56 14.69
N PHE A 228 -0.83 -9.79 14.29
CA PHE A 228 0.09 -10.69 14.99
C PHE A 228 1.43 -10.02 15.26
N LEU A 229 1.99 -10.29 16.42
CA LEU A 229 3.36 -9.95 16.77
C LEU A 229 4.25 -11.15 16.50
N ARG A 230 5.36 -10.97 15.80
CA ARG A 230 6.40 -11.99 15.58
C ARG A 230 7.75 -11.50 16.08
N ARG A 231 8.52 -12.42 16.65
CA ARG A 231 9.93 -12.18 16.99
C ARG A 231 10.80 -12.51 15.79
N ILE A 232 11.69 -11.60 15.43
CA ILE A 232 12.68 -11.85 14.38
C ILE A 232 13.84 -12.62 15.06
N THR A 233 13.80 -13.92 15.04
CA THR A 233 14.96 -14.77 15.36
C THR A 233 15.97 -14.61 14.22
N ARG A 234 17.07 -13.87 14.46
CA ARG A 234 18.19 -13.89 13.52
C ARG A 234 18.77 -15.31 13.56
N PRO A 235 18.94 -15.98 12.41
CA PRO A 235 19.73 -17.19 12.36
C PRO A 235 21.14 -16.83 12.85
N SER A 236 21.62 -17.58 13.85
CA SER A 236 22.94 -17.49 14.43
C SER A 236 24.02 -17.88 13.42
#